data_ff65723f6083deb3126b0b5e7de351c3
#
_entry.id   ff65723f6083deb3126b0b5e7de351c3
#
_cell.length_a   1.000
_cell.length_b   1.000
_cell.length_c   1.000
_cell.angle_alpha   90.00
_cell.angle_beta   90.00
_cell.angle_gamma   90.00
#
_symmetry.space_group_name_H-M   'P 1'
#
loop_
_entity.id
_entity.type
_entity.pdbx_description
1 polymer ?
#
loop_
_entity_poly.entity_id
_entity_poly.type
_entity_poly.pdbx_seq_one_letter_code
_entity_poly.pdbx_strand_id
1 'polypeptide(L)' 'MTLSEYLEICLSTWAKRDAGDRLRNAALGIAGEAGEIIEVVKKSLYHGKLSDECRVLAQGEIGDLFYYTIVYSHERGW' A
#
# COMPACT_ATOMS: atom_id res chain seq x y z
N MET A 1 -16.82 5.64 6.42
CA MET A 1 -16.14 4.34 6.65
C MET A 1 -15.19 4.47 7.82
N THR A 2 -15.25 3.53 8.75
CA THR A 2 -14.32 3.46 9.89
C THR A 2 -13.09 2.65 9.52
N LEU A 3 -12.03 2.73 10.34
CA LEU A 3 -10.85 1.88 10.17
C LEU A 3 -11.20 0.39 10.31
N SER A 4 -12.13 0.05 11.21
CA SER A 4 -12.58 -1.34 11.37
C SER A 4 -13.27 -1.86 10.12
N GLU A 5 -14.13 -1.06 9.51
CA GLU A 5 -14.80 -1.42 8.25
C GLU A 5 -13.78 -1.57 7.12
N TYR A 6 -12.81 -0.65 7.04
CA TYR A 6 -11.75 -0.73 6.05
C TYR A 6 -10.91 -1.99 6.22
N LEU A 7 -10.56 -2.34 7.47
CA LEU A 7 -9.82 -3.57 7.77
C LEU A 7 -10.58 -4.81 7.31
N GLU A 8 -11.88 -4.87 7.56
CA GLU A 8 -12.70 -6.00 7.11
C GLU A 8 -12.65 -6.16 5.59
N ILE A 9 -12.73 -5.06 4.85
CA ILE A 9 -12.62 -5.07 3.39
C ILE A 9 -11.25 -5.60 2.96
N CYS A 10 -10.17 -5.11 3.59
CA CYS A 10 -8.82 -5.55 3.29
C CYS A 10 -8.65 -7.06 3.54
N LEU A 11 -9.14 -7.53 4.67
CA LEU A 11 -9.01 -8.94 5.04
C LEU A 11 -9.81 -9.86 4.12
N SER A 12 -10.88 -9.38 3.51
CA SER A 12 -11.68 -10.16 2.57
C SER A 12 -10.89 -10.54 1.31
N THR A 13 -9.88 -9.75 0.95
CA THR A 13 -9.01 -9.97 -0.22
C THR A 13 -7.62 -10.47 0.16
N TRP A 14 -7.31 -10.52 1.46
CA TRP A 14 -5.98 -10.91 1.92
C TRP A 14 -5.76 -12.41 1.75
N ALA A 15 -4.58 -12.78 1.25
CA ALA A 15 -4.26 -14.17 0.95
C ALA A 15 -4.32 -15.05 2.20
N LYS A 16 -4.94 -16.23 2.07
CA LYS A 16 -5.02 -17.23 3.15
C LYS A 16 -3.73 -18.03 3.20
N ARG A 17 -2.74 -17.50 3.88
CA ARG A 17 -1.44 -18.13 4.09
C ARG A 17 -1.19 -18.24 5.59
N ASP A 18 -0.11 -18.93 6.00
CA ASP A 18 0.25 -18.96 7.41
C ASP A 18 0.62 -17.56 7.91
N ALA A 19 0.55 -17.36 9.23
CA ALA A 19 0.73 -16.04 9.84
C ALA A 19 2.10 -15.41 9.53
N GLY A 20 3.16 -16.21 9.54
CA GLY A 20 4.51 -15.72 9.25
C GLY A 20 4.64 -15.22 7.82
N ASP A 21 4.05 -15.94 6.87
CA ASP A 21 4.07 -15.55 5.46
C ASP A 21 3.24 -14.29 5.21
N ARG A 22 2.06 -14.18 5.85
CA ARG A 22 1.23 -12.98 5.76
C ARG A 22 1.97 -11.75 6.26
N LEU A 23 2.67 -11.89 7.39
CA LEU A 23 3.44 -10.79 7.98
C LEU A 23 4.56 -10.34 7.04
N ARG A 24 5.32 -11.29 6.49
CA ARG A 24 6.39 -10.98 5.53
C ARG A 24 5.86 -10.32 4.27
N ASN A 25 4.77 -10.83 3.71
CA ASN A 25 4.15 -10.28 2.52
C ASN A 25 3.69 -8.84 2.74
N ALA A 26 3.06 -8.56 3.88
CA ALA A 26 2.64 -7.20 4.21
C ALA A 26 3.83 -6.26 4.36
N ALA A 27 4.90 -6.67 5.03
CA ALA A 27 6.10 -5.86 5.20
C ALA A 27 6.78 -5.55 3.86
N LEU A 28 6.92 -6.56 3.00
CA LEU A 28 7.48 -6.38 1.66
C LEU A 28 6.60 -5.50 0.79
N GLY A 29 5.28 -5.61 0.94
CA GLY A 29 4.31 -4.76 0.24
C GLY A 29 4.48 -3.30 0.61
N ILE A 30 4.65 -2.98 1.90
CA ILE A 30 4.91 -1.61 2.35
C ILE A 30 6.16 -1.04 1.68
N ALA A 31 7.25 -1.79 1.68
CA ALA A 31 8.50 -1.37 1.06
C ALA A 31 8.35 -1.17 -0.45
N GLY A 32 7.68 -2.08 -1.13
CA GLY A 32 7.44 -1.99 -2.57
C GLY A 32 6.60 -0.77 -2.94
N GLU A 33 5.51 -0.53 -2.23
CA GLU A 33 4.64 0.62 -2.49
C GLU A 33 5.33 1.94 -2.20
N ALA A 34 6.15 2.01 -1.15
CA ALA A 34 6.96 3.19 -0.87
C ALA A 34 7.93 3.48 -2.03
N GLY A 35 8.54 2.45 -2.59
CA GLY A 35 9.41 2.57 -3.76
C GLY A 35 8.67 3.08 -5.00
N GLU A 36 7.46 2.61 -5.23
CA GLU A 36 6.63 3.05 -6.36
C GLU A 36 6.21 4.51 -6.21
N ILE A 37 5.92 4.98 -4.99
CA ILE A 37 5.64 6.39 -4.72
C ILE A 37 6.87 7.24 -5.08
N ILE A 38 8.06 6.79 -4.67
CA ILE A 38 9.31 7.48 -4.99
C ILE A 38 9.52 7.59 -6.50
N GLU A 39 9.21 6.55 -7.26
CA GLU A 39 9.31 6.57 -8.72
C GLU A 39 8.38 7.62 -9.34
N VAL A 40 7.15 7.74 -8.85
CA VAL A 40 6.21 8.76 -9.34
C VAL A 40 6.74 10.17 -9.06
N VAL A 41 7.25 10.40 -7.84
CA VAL A 41 7.84 11.69 -7.46
C VAL A 41 9.06 12.02 -8.34
N LYS A 42 9.93 11.04 -8.58
CA LYS A 42 11.09 11.18 -9.43
C LYS A 42 10.71 11.61 -10.85
N LYS A 43 9.70 10.96 -11.44
CA LYS A 43 9.20 11.31 -12.77
C LYS A 43 8.65 12.72 -12.82
N SER A 44 7.94 13.14 -11.77
CA SER A 44 7.42 14.51 -11.68
C SER A 44 8.53 15.55 -11.61
N LEU A 45 9.54 15.33 -10.78
CA LEU A 45 10.59 16.31 -10.51
C LEU A 45 11.66 16.36 -11.60
N TYR A 46 12.06 15.21 -12.13
CA TYR A 46 13.24 15.13 -12.99
C TYR A 46 12.92 14.87 -14.46
N HIS A 47 11.70 14.43 -14.77
CA HIS A 47 11.28 14.17 -16.14
C HIS A 47 10.16 15.10 -16.61
N GLY A 48 9.82 16.11 -15.80
CA GLY A 48 8.85 17.13 -16.17
C GLY A 48 7.42 16.63 -16.37
N LYS A 49 7.09 15.44 -15.83
CA LYS A 49 5.76 14.83 -15.99
C LYS A 49 4.85 15.19 -14.82
N LEU A 50 4.68 16.48 -14.55
CA LEU A 50 3.65 16.97 -13.62
C LEU A 50 2.31 16.95 -14.35
N SER A 51 1.78 15.76 -14.57
CA SER A 51 0.50 15.57 -15.23
C SER A 51 -0.54 15.07 -14.23
N ASP A 52 -1.81 15.18 -14.60
CA ASP A 52 -2.89 14.58 -13.84
C ASP A 52 -2.70 13.07 -13.73
N GLU A 53 -2.08 12.45 -14.73
CA GLU A 53 -1.73 11.02 -14.69
C GLU A 53 -0.82 10.67 -13.52
N CYS A 54 0.24 11.48 -13.27
CA CYS A 54 1.12 11.24 -12.12
C CYS A 54 0.39 11.39 -10.80
N ARG A 55 -0.55 12.32 -10.71
CA ARG A 55 -1.36 12.51 -9.50
C ARG A 55 -2.25 11.29 -9.25
N VAL A 56 -2.89 10.77 -10.29
CA VAL A 56 -3.73 9.57 -10.18
C VAL A 56 -2.90 8.35 -9.78
N LEU A 57 -1.72 8.18 -10.38
CA LEU A 57 -0.82 7.09 -10.04
C LEU A 57 -0.37 7.19 -8.57
N ALA A 58 0.01 8.38 -8.12
CA ALA A 58 0.40 8.60 -6.73
C ALA A 58 -0.72 8.27 -5.75
N GLN A 59 -1.96 8.63 -6.07
CA GLN A 59 -3.11 8.29 -5.25
C GLN A 59 -3.30 6.78 -5.14
N GLY A 60 -3.15 6.06 -6.25
CA GLY A 60 -3.22 4.61 -6.28
C GLY A 60 -2.15 3.95 -5.40
N GLU A 61 -0.91 4.43 -5.51
CA GLU A 61 0.20 3.90 -4.71
C GLU A 61 0.01 4.19 -3.21
N ILE A 62 -0.52 5.36 -2.86
CA ILE A 62 -0.86 5.69 -1.47
C ILE A 62 -1.95 4.75 -0.95
N GLY A 63 -2.97 4.47 -1.76
CA GLY A 63 -4.01 3.51 -1.39
C GLY A 63 -3.46 2.12 -1.13
N ASP A 64 -2.56 1.64 -1.97
CA ASP A 64 -1.91 0.35 -1.81
C ASP A 64 -1.03 0.31 -0.56
N LEU A 65 -0.35 1.42 -0.26
CA LEU A 65 0.43 1.54 0.96
C LEU A 65 -0.45 1.44 2.21
N PHE A 66 -1.61 2.10 2.21
CA PHE A 66 -2.59 1.98 3.29
C PHE A 66 -3.06 0.54 3.48
N TYR A 67 -3.36 -0.13 2.37
CA TYR A 67 -3.77 -1.53 2.40
C TYR A 67 -2.75 -2.40 3.13
N TYR A 68 -1.49 -2.36 2.72
CA TYR A 68 -0.44 -3.15 3.36
C TYR A 68 -0.18 -2.73 4.80
N THR A 69 -0.27 -1.44 5.09
CA THR A 69 -0.05 -0.91 6.44
C THR A 69 -1.11 -1.43 7.41
N ILE A 70 -2.39 -1.39 7.02
CA ILE A 70 -3.47 -1.86 7.90
C ILE A 70 -3.41 -3.37 8.10
N VAL A 71 -3.09 -4.13 7.06
CA VAL A 71 -2.95 -5.58 7.16
C VAL A 71 -1.75 -5.96 8.01
N TYR A 72 -0.62 -5.28 7.84
CA TYR A 72 0.56 -5.50 8.68
C TYR A 72 0.24 -5.29 10.15
N SER A 73 -0.43 -4.18 10.47
CA SER A 73 -0.83 -3.87 11.83
C SER A 73 -1.74 -4.95 12.43
N HIS A 74 -2.69 -5.43 11.63
CA HIS A 74 -3.57 -6.52 12.03
C HIS A 74 -2.78 -7.80 12.33
N GLU A 75 -1.84 -8.18 11.46
CA GLU A 75 -1.03 -9.39 11.66
C GLU A 75 -0.11 -9.29 12.88
N ARG A 76 0.25 -8.07 13.28
CA ARG A 76 1.02 -7.83 14.52
C ARG A 76 0.14 -7.81 15.77
N GLY A 77 -1.17 -7.84 15.63
CA GLY A 77 -2.09 -7.78 16.76
C GLY A 77 -2.30 -6.36 17.32
N TRP A 78 -2.05 -5.37 16.51
CA TRP A 78 -2.20 -3.97 16.92
C TRP A 78 -3.62 -3.46 16.71
#